data_41d4fd930e6cbc594b63267a3b548619
#
_entry.id   41d4fd930e6cbc594b63267a3b548619
#
_cell.length_a   1.000
_cell.length_b   1.000
_cell.length_c   1.000
_cell.angle_alpha   90.00
_cell.angle_beta   90.00
_cell.angle_gamma   90.00
#
_symmetry.space_group_name_H-M   'P 1'
#
loop_
_entity.id
_entity.type
_entity.pdbx_description
1 polymer ?
#
loop_
_entity_poly.entity_id
_entity_poly.type
_entity_poly.pdbx_seq_one_letter_code
_entity_poly.pdbx_strand_id
1 'polypeptide(L)'
;ILGHIHEVNICYTYHAYTAAFILCRKIIENLLIEIIVKKYPQKKDNIDLYYDKTKNRIQDFSQILRNLRLKINDFGAEKSLLDRILNKTEIFKDEANNKTHSSYHLLRGPKELDNANVPDILIMIHKLENSLK
;
A
#
# COMPACT_ATOMS: atom_id res chain seq x y z
N ILE A 1 -10.57 3.00 -6.11
CA ILE A 1 -9.77 1.77 -6.20
C ILE A 1 -10.08 0.99 -7.49
N LEU A 2 -11.36 0.79 -7.82
CA LEU A 2 -11.74 0.10 -9.06
C LEU A 2 -11.15 0.76 -10.30
N GLY A 3 -11.12 2.10 -10.34
CA GLY A 3 -10.49 2.84 -11.43
C GLY A 3 -9.00 2.57 -11.55
N HIS A 4 -8.28 2.49 -10.44
CA HIS A 4 -6.86 2.17 -10.42
C HIS A 4 -6.58 0.74 -10.89
N ILE A 5 -7.42 -0.22 -10.47
CA ILE A 5 -7.31 -1.62 -10.91
C ILE A 5 -7.52 -1.72 -12.43
N HIS A 6 -8.50 -0.99 -12.95
CA HIS A 6 -8.74 -0.92 -14.39
C HIS A 6 -7.53 -0.35 -15.15
N GLU A 7 -6.95 0.73 -14.65
CA GLU A 7 -5.73 1.31 -15.23
C GLU A 7 -4.54 0.35 -15.19
N VAL A 8 -4.35 -0.38 -14.09
CA VAL A 8 -3.30 -1.41 -13.98
C VAL A 8 -3.50 -2.47 -15.06
N ASN A 9 -4.71 -2.95 -15.24
CA ASN A 9 -5.01 -3.98 -16.24
C ASN A 9 -4.74 -3.47 -17.67
N ILE A 10 -5.08 -2.22 -17.96
CA ILE A 10 -4.78 -1.60 -19.26
C ILE A 10 -3.27 -1.50 -19.45
N CYS A 11 -2.53 -0.98 -18.48
CA CYS A 11 -1.08 -0.86 -18.54
C CYS A 11 -0.41 -2.22 -18.74
N TYR A 12 -0.87 -3.24 -18.03
CA TYR A 12 -0.35 -4.61 -18.15
C TYR A 12 -0.60 -5.16 -19.55
N THR A 13 -1.82 -5.01 -20.07
CA THR A 13 -2.22 -5.49 -21.39
C THR A 13 -1.41 -4.84 -22.51
N TYR A 14 -1.11 -3.54 -22.40
CA TYR A 14 -0.33 -2.79 -23.37
C TYR A 14 1.17 -2.75 -23.05
N HIS A 15 1.65 -3.62 -22.17
CA HIS A 15 3.06 -3.77 -21.83
C HIS A 15 3.70 -2.53 -21.15
N ALA A 16 2.88 -1.66 -20.57
CA ALA A 16 3.36 -0.50 -19.79
C ALA A 16 3.63 -0.93 -18.32
N TYR A 17 4.59 -1.81 -18.12
CA TYR A 17 4.83 -2.48 -16.83
C TYR A 17 5.29 -1.54 -15.72
N THR A 18 6.11 -0.54 -16.05
CA THR A 18 6.55 0.47 -15.07
C THR A 18 5.35 1.25 -14.55
N ALA A 19 4.46 1.69 -15.43
CA ALA A 19 3.23 2.38 -15.03
C ALA A 19 2.33 1.49 -14.19
N ALA A 20 2.17 0.21 -14.57
CA ALA A 20 1.42 -0.76 -13.80
C ALA A 20 1.97 -0.93 -12.38
N PHE A 21 3.29 -0.98 -12.22
CA PHE A 21 3.98 -1.09 -10.93
C PHE A 21 3.68 0.13 -10.03
N ILE A 22 3.78 1.33 -10.58
CA ILE A 22 3.49 2.59 -9.86
C ILE A 22 2.03 2.65 -9.42
N LEU A 23 1.10 2.23 -10.28
CA LEU A 23 -0.32 2.18 -9.95
C LEU A 23 -0.63 1.14 -8.86
N CYS A 24 0.05 -0.01 -8.88
CA CYS A 24 -0.05 -1.00 -7.80
C CYS A 24 0.37 -0.42 -6.45
N ARG A 25 1.46 0.36 -6.41
CA ARG A 25 1.88 1.08 -5.20
C ARG A 25 0.75 1.97 -4.68
N LYS A 26 0.12 2.72 -5.55
CA LYS A 26 -0.98 3.63 -5.19
C LYS A 26 -2.19 2.88 -4.63
N ILE A 27 -2.53 1.73 -5.22
CA ILE A 27 -3.62 0.88 -4.73
C ILE A 27 -3.32 0.41 -3.31
N ILE A 28 -2.13 -0.13 -3.07
CA ILE A 28 -1.72 -0.63 -1.75
C ILE A 28 -1.74 0.50 -0.72
N GLU A 29 -1.19 1.66 -1.06
CA GLU A 29 -1.20 2.85 -0.20
C GLU A 29 -2.62 3.23 0.22
N ASN A 30 -3.53 3.35 -0.75
CA ASN A 30 -4.93 3.69 -0.47
C ASN A 30 -5.62 2.67 0.42
N LEU A 31 -5.39 1.38 0.19
CA LEU A 31 -5.98 0.31 1.01
C LEU A 31 -5.47 0.33 2.45
N LEU A 32 -4.19 0.62 2.66
CA LEU A 32 -3.63 0.73 4.01
C LEU A 32 -4.15 1.96 4.74
N ILE A 33 -4.36 3.08 4.03
CA ILE A 33 -5.02 4.26 4.58
C ILE A 33 -6.45 3.91 5.02
N GLU A 34 -7.20 3.17 4.21
CA GLU A 34 -8.54 2.72 4.57
C GLU A 34 -8.54 1.85 5.84
N ILE A 35 -7.54 0.98 6.00
CA ILE A 35 -7.39 0.17 7.21
C ILE A 35 -7.18 1.05 8.43
N ILE A 36 -6.29 2.04 8.37
CA ILE A 36 -6.07 2.97 9.49
C ILE A 36 -7.34 3.74 9.82
N VAL A 37 -8.02 4.29 8.83
CA VAL A 37 -9.26 5.06 9.03
C VAL A 37 -10.33 4.18 9.65
N LYS A 38 -10.43 2.94 9.24
CA LYS A 38 -11.41 1.98 9.75
C LYS A 38 -11.13 1.56 11.20
N LYS A 39 -9.86 1.32 11.51
CA LYS A 39 -9.42 0.95 12.86
C LYS A 39 -9.46 2.13 13.83
N TYR A 40 -9.11 3.31 13.34
CA TYR A 40 -9.04 4.55 14.12
C TYR A 40 -9.91 5.61 13.45
N PRO A 41 -11.26 5.57 13.66
CA PRO A 41 -12.16 6.55 13.06
C PRO A 41 -11.79 7.99 13.43
N GLN A 42 -12.26 8.94 12.63
CA GLN A 42 -12.03 10.38 12.79
C GLN A 42 -12.44 10.88 14.17
N LYS A 43 -11.54 10.74 15.14
CA LYS A 43 -11.61 11.38 16.45
C LYS A 43 -10.37 12.24 16.60
N LYS A 44 -10.47 13.29 17.42
CA LYS A 44 -9.44 14.32 17.61
C LYS A 44 -8.02 13.76 17.80
N ASP A 45 -7.89 12.60 18.46
CA ASP A 45 -6.60 12.01 18.80
C ASP A 45 -6.06 11.03 17.75
N ASN A 46 -6.89 10.62 16.79
CA ASN A 46 -6.53 9.59 15.81
C ASN A 46 -6.18 10.15 14.44
N ILE A 47 -6.60 11.38 14.16
CA ILE A 47 -6.47 11.96 12.82
C ILE A 47 -5.01 12.06 12.37
N ASP A 48 -4.09 12.30 13.31
CA ASP A 48 -2.66 12.44 13.02
C ASP A 48 -2.02 11.14 12.50
N LEU A 49 -2.70 9.99 12.68
CA LEU A 49 -2.20 8.72 12.17
C LEU A 49 -2.22 8.65 10.64
N TYR A 50 -3.10 9.39 10.00
CA TYR A 50 -3.26 9.35 8.55
C TYR A 50 -3.32 10.73 7.89
N TYR A 51 -3.40 11.81 8.64
CA TYR A 51 -3.46 13.16 8.12
C TYR A 51 -2.41 14.07 8.75
N ASP A 52 -1.64 14.75 7.93
CA ASP A 52 -0.63 15.73 8.35
C ASP A 52 -1.25 17.13 8.35
N LYS A 53 -1.56 17.65 9.53
CA LYS A 53 -2.18 18.98 9.69
C LYS A 53 -1.22 20.09 9.27
N THR A 54 0.08 19.90 9.42
CA THR A 54 1.10 20.90 9.06
C THR A 54 1.15 21.08 7.54
N LYS A 55 1.13 19.98 6.81
CA LYS A 55 1.17 19.97 5.33
C LYS A 55 -0.22 20.02 4.72
N ASN A 56 -1.27 19.90 5.52
CA ASN A 56 -2.68 19.88 5.09
C ASN A 56 -2.96 18.80 4.03
N ARG A 57 -2.47 17.60 4.26
CA ARG A 57 -2.63 16.45 3.35
C ARG A 57 -2.56 15.12 4.09
N ILE A 58 -2.91 14.04 3.40
CA ILE A 58 -2.72 12.68 3.89
C ILE A 58 -1.22 12.45 4.16
N GLN A 59 -0.90 11.70 5.22
CA GLN A 59 0.46 11.33 5.56
C GLN A 59 1.16 10.60 4.41
N ASP A 60 2.48 10.76 4.30
CA ASP A 60 3.29 10.05 3.33
C ASP A 60 3.21 8.53 3.57
N PHE A 61 3.34 7.75 2.50
CA PHE A 61 3.24 6.28 2.56
C PHE A 61 4.18 5.67 3.61
N SER A 62 5.41 6.17 3.68
CA SER A 62 6.37 5.72 4.70
C SER A 62 5.88 5.99 6.12
N GLN A 63 5.21 7.12 6.34
CA GLN A 63 4.66 7.45 7.66
C GLN A 63 3.44 6.58 7.98
N ILE A 64 2.60 6.28 7.00
CA ILE A 64 1.47 5.35 7.16
C ILE A 64 1.98 3.97 7.61
N LEU A 65 2.99 3.43 6.95
CA LEU A 65 3.58 2.14 7.32
C LEU A 65 4.16 2.17 8.74
N ARG A 66 4.86 3.24 9.09
CA ARG A 66 5.42 3.43 10.43
C ARG A 66 4.34 3.49 11.50
N ASN A 67 3.27 4.24 11.25
CA ASN A 67 2.15 4.36 12.19
C ASN A 67 1.43 3.03 12.40
N LEU A 68 1.20 2.26 11.34
CA LEU A 68 0.63 0.91 11.45
C LEU A 68 1.53 0.00 12.28
N ARG A 69 2.84 0.08 12.09
CA ARG A 69 3.79 -0.74 12.85
C ARG A 69 3.81 -0.35 14.33
N LEU A 70 3.74 0.93 14.65
CA LEU A 70 3.64 1.41 16.04
C LEU A 70 2.35 0.95 16.72
N LYS A 71 1.27 0.80 15.96
CA LYS A 71 -0.05 0.42 16.45
C LYS A 71 -0.37 -1.08 16.27
N ILE A 72 0.63 -1.87 15.91
CA ILE A 72 0.42 -3.28 15.54
C ILE A 72 -0.24 -4.10 16.66
N ASN A 73 0.06 -3.78 17.91
CA ASN A 73 -0.52 -4.50 19.06
C ASN A 73 -2.03 -4.30 19.20
N ASP A 74 -2.56 -3.21 18.66
CA ASP A 74 -4.00 -2.93 18.72
C ASP A 74 -4.82 -3.86 17.80
N PHE A 75 -4.16 -4.58 16.91
CA PHE A 75 -4.80 -5.50 15.96
C PHE A 75 -5.04 -6.90 16.54
N GLY A 76 -4.59 -7.17 17.78
CA GLY A 76 -4.90 -8.41 18.49
C GLY A 76 -4.55 -9.67 17.71
N ALA A 77 -5.56 -10.49 17.41
CA ALA A 77 -5.38 -11.75 16.66
C ALA A 77 -4.82 -11.53 15.24
N GLU A 78 -5.03 -10.35 14.66
CA GLU A 78 -4.59 -10.02 13.30
C GLU A 78 -3.18 -9.40 13.25
N LYS A 79 -2.49 -9.29 14.38
CA LYS A 79 -1.15 -8.74 14.48
C LYS A 79 -0.16 -9.42 13.54
N SER A 80 -0.16 -10.74 13.50
CA SER A 80 0.72 -11.53 12.64
C SER A 80 0.46 -11.29 11.15
N LEU A 81 -0.81 -11.16 10.77
CA LEU A 81 -1.20 -10.85 9.40
C LEU A 81 -0.73 -9.44 9.01
N LEU A 82 -0.95 -8.45 9.87
CA LEU A 82 -0.50 -7.08 9.63
C LEU A 82 1.03 -7.01 9.52
N ASP A 83 1.77 -7.72 10.37
CA ASP A 83 3.22 -7.77 10.30
C ASP A 83 3.71 -8.27 8.94
N ARG A 84 3.11 -9.34 8.42
CA ARG A 84 3.45 -9.86 7.09
C ARG A 84 3.11 -8.87 5.97
N ILE A 85 1.97 -8.21 6.07
CA ILE A 85 1.57 -7.17 5.10
C ILE A 85 2.62 -6.05 5.10
N LEU A 86 2.98 -5.54 6.26
CA LEU A 86 3.93 -4.43 6.39
C LEU A 86 5.31 -4.79 5.85
N ASN A 87 5.81 -5.99 6.17
CA ASN A 87 7.11 -6.45 5.69
C ASN A 87 7.16 -6.52 4.16
N LYS A 88 6.15 -7.14 3.55
CA LYS A 88 6.06 -7.26 2.09
C LYS A 88 5.85 -5.90 1.42
N THR A 89 5.04 -5.04 2.03
CA THR A 89 4.75 -3.71 1.49
C THR A 89 5.97 -2.79 1.54
N GLU A 90 6.79 -2.86 2.59
CA GLU A 90 8.03 -2.08 2.68
C GLU A 90 9.00 -2.46 1.56
N ILE A 91 9.20 -3.74 1.30
CA ILE A 91 10.04 -4.21 0.20
C ILE A 91 9.49 -3.70 -1.14
N PHE A 92 8.20 -3.86 -1.37
CA PHE A 92 7.54 -3.39 -2.59
C PHE A 92 7.67 -1.87 -2.76
N LYS A 93 7.47 -1.11 -1.69
CA LYS A 93 7.57 0.36 -1.71
C LYS A 93 8.97 0.82 -2.13
N ASP A 94 10.01 0.20 -1.58
CA ASP A 94 11.39 0.56 -1.89
C ASP A 94 11.72 0.26 -3.36
N GLU A 95 11.27 -0.87 -3.88
CA GLU A 95 11.40 -1.19 -5.29
C GLU A 95 10.65 -0.19 -6.18
N ALA A 96 9.42 0.16 -5.81
CA ALA A 96 8.62 1.14 -6.54
C ALA A 96 9.27 2.53 -6.55
N ASN A 97 9.84 2.97 -5.43
CA ASN A 97 10.57 4.21 -5.34
C ASN A 97 11.80 4.21 -6.26
N ASN A 98 12.58 3.13 -6.25
CA ASN A 98 13.74 2.99 -7.12
C ASN A 98 13.35 3.09 -8.60
N LYS A 99 12.28 2.42 -8.99
CA LYS A 99 11.80 2.44 -10.37
C LYS A 99 11.20 3.79 -10.78
N THR A 100 10.59 4.52 -9.84
CA THR A 100 10.02 5.85 -10.10
C THR A 100 11.09 6.92 -10.24
N HIS A 101 12.18 6.84 -9.45
CA HIS A 101 13.20 7.88 -9.37
C HIS A 101 14.46 7.57 -10.19
N SER A 102 14.60 6.37 -10.73
CA SER A 102 15.75 6.00 -11.56
C SER A 102 15.38 6.04 -13.04
N SER A 103 16.08 6.90 -13.79
CA SER A 103 15.94 6.96 -15.24
C SER A 103 16.48 5.71 -15.96
N TYR A 104 17.19 4.85 -15.23
CA TYR A 104 17.77 3.62 -15.78
C TYR A 104 16.93 2.37 -15.51
N HIS A 105 15.94 2.45 -14.62
CA HIS A 105 15.10 1.31 -14.24
C HIS A 105 13.75 1.38 -14.96
N LEU A 106 13.65 0.63 -16.05
CA LEU A 106 12.37 0.36 -16.72
C LEU A 106 12.04 -1.12 -16.55
N LEU A 107 10.80 -1.40 -16.20
CA LEU A 107 10.30 -2.78 -16.23
C LEU A 107 10.14 -3.22 -17.68
N ARG A 108 10.92 -4.22 -18.07
CA ARG A 108 10.94 -4.71 -19.46
C ARG A 108 10.01 -5.88 -19.73
N GLY A 109 9.39 -6.43 -18.67
CA GLY A 109 8.51 -7.55 -18.81
C GLY A 109 7.62 -7.74 -17.57
N PRO A 110 6.61 -8.64 -17.66
CA PRO A 110 5.67 -8.90 -16.58
C PRO A 110 6.32 -9.59 -15.38
N LYS A 111 7.45 -10.27 -15.58
CA LYS A 111 8.10 -11.09 -14.54
C LYS A 111 8.53 -10.28 -13.32
N GLU A 112 9.04 -9.10 -13.50
CA GLU A 112 9.43 -8.22 -12.39
C GLU A 112 8.20 -7.75 -11.61
N LEU A 113 7.09 -7.48 -12.30
CA LEU A 113 5.82 -7.11 -11.68
C LEU A 113 5.22 -8.30 -10.92
N ASP A 114 5.27 -9.50 -11.51
CA ASP A 114 4.79 -10.73 -10.87
C ASP A 114 5.62 -11.06 -9.62
N ASN A 115 6.94 -10.87 -9.65
CA ASN A 115 7.83 -11.11 -8.52
C ASN A 115 7.63 -10.12 -7.36
N ALA A 116 6.97 -8.98 -7.59
CA ALA A 116 6.64 -8.02 -6.54
C ALA A 116 5.57 -8.52 -5.57
N ASN A 117 4.93 -9.64 -5.85
CA ASN A 117 3.92 -10.28 -5.00
C ASN A 117 2.71 -9.39 -4.68
N VAL A 118 2.34 -8.49 -5.58
CA VAL A 118 1.22 -7.58 -5.38
C VAL A 118 -0.10 -8.31 -5.12
N PRO A 119 -0.46 -9.38 -5.86
CA PRO A 119 -1.67 -10.14 -5.57
C PRO A 119 -1.72 -10.68 -4.14
N ASP A 120 -0.60 -11.21 -3.63
CA ASP A 120 -0.52 -11.72 -2.26
C ASP A 120 -0.74 -10.62 -1.23
N ILE A 121 -0.13 -9.44 -1.44
CA ILE A 121 -0.33 -8.28 -0.57
C ILE A 121 -1.81 -7.87 -0.57
N LEU A 122 -2.44 -7.79 -1.73
CA LEU A 122 -3.85 -7.42 -1.84
C LEU A 122 -4.78 -8.43 -1.15
N ILE A 123 -4.51 -9.72 -1.29
CA ILE A 123 -5.29 -10.77 -0.62
C ILE A 123 -5.17 -10.65 0.90
N MET A 124 -3.97 -10.42 1.41
CA MET A 124 -3.74 -10.25 2.85
C MET A 124 -4.44 -9.00 3.39
N ILE A 125 -4.36 -7.88 2.66
CA ILE A 125 -5.04 -6.65 3.05
C ILE A 125 -6.56 -6.86 3.08
N HIS A 126 -7.11 -7.54 2.10
CA HIS A 126 -8.54 -7.86 2.05
C HIS A 126 -8.99 -8.69 3.24
N LYS A 127 -8.20 -9.71 3.61
CA LYS A 127 -8.46 -10.52 4.81
C LYS A 127 -8.45 -9.68 6.08
N LEU A 128 -7.47 -8.79 6.22
CA LEU A 128 -7.37 -7.90 7.36
C LEU A 128 -8.57 -6.94 7.41
N GLU A 129 -8.93 -6.33 6.30
CA GLU A 129 -10.07 -5.42 6.21
C GLU A 129 -11.36 -6.10 6.63
N ASN A 130 -11.60 -7.33 6.18
CA ASN A 130 -12.79 -8.10 6.56
C ASN A 130 -12.84 -8.41 8.04
N SER A 131 -11.70 -8.59 8.70
CA SER A 131 -11.63 -8.85 10.15
C SER A 131 -11.96 -7.61 10.98
N LEU A 132 -11.88 -6.42 10.42
CA LEU A 132 -12.16 -5.15 11.11
C LEU A 132 -13.63 -4.71 11.05
N LYS A 133 -14.48 -5.50 10.44
CA LYS A 133 -15.93 -5.22 10.37
C LYS A 133 -16.65 -5.47 11.70
#